data_e83538d37d8a06782535a4b4ba8db70b
#
_entry.id   e83538d37d8a06782535a4b4ba8db70b
#
_cell.length_a   1.000
_cell.length_b   1.000
_cell.length_c   1.000
_cell.angle_alpha   90.00
_cell.angle_beta   90.00
_cell.angle_gamma   90.00
#
_symmetry.space_group_name_H-M   'P 1'
#
loop_
_entity.id
_entity.type
_entity.pdbx_description
1 polymer ?
#
loop_
_entity_poly.entity_id
_entity_poly.type
_entity_poly.pdbx_seq_one_letter_code
_entity_poly.pdbx_strand_id
1 'polypeptide(L)'
;MTQTSWRADPLVWGHGPRVFEVFLEPTCPFSVRAFGKLDALLAEAGPDRITIKLRLQSQPWHMYSGVVTRCVIAASTLGAGKEAAKAVLAAVAAHREEFEFDHHAGGPNMKATPNDIIARIEGYSGLKLGAAFAIPDLDREVKWHCKLARQNGIHVSPTFLIDGLVRPEISSGDKVSDWAAHLLAA
;
A
#
# COMPACT_ATOMS: atom_id res chain seq x y z
N MET A 1 -12.33 -14.44 27.96
CA MET A 1 -11.55 -13.38 27.30
C MET A 1 -12.34 -12.97 26.07
N THR A 2 -12.98 -11.81 26.11
CA THR A 2 -13.72 -11.25 24.98
C THR A 2 -12.69 -10.89 23.91
N GLN A 3 -12.67 -11.63 22.82
CA GLN A 3 -11.90 -11.30 21.64
C GLN A 3 -12.46 -9.97 21.13
N THR A 4 -11.72 -8.89 21.30
CA THR A 4 -12.05 -7.60 20.69
C THR A 4 -12.06 -7.82 19.18
N SER A 5 -13.24 -7.79 18.57
CA SER A 5 -13.40 -7.99 17.12
C SER A 5 -12.87 -6.74 16.39
N TRP A 6 -11.59 -6.75 16.07
CA TRP A 6 -11.01 -5.76 15.14
C TRP A 6 -11.30 -6.17 13.69
N ARG A 7 -11.36 -5.21 12.81
CA ARG A 7 -11.48 -5.42 11.37
C ARG A 7 -10.62 -4.40 10.63
N ALA A 8 -9.83 -4.86 9.70
CA ALA A 8 -9.16 -3.98 8.73
C ALA A 8 -10.17 -3.52 7.68
N ASP A 9 -10.22 -2.23 7.42
CA ASP A 9 -11.03 -1.70 6.32
C ASP A 9 -10.35 -2.02 4.99
N PRO A 10 -11.06 -2.59 4.00
CA PRO A 10 -10.49 -2.86 2.69
C PRO A 10 -9.97 -1.61 2.01
N LEU A 11 -8.76 -1.69 1.43
CA LEU A 11 -8.14 -0.58 0.71
C LEU A 11 -8.75 -0.46 -0.70
N VAL A 12 -10.01 -0.01 -0.75
CA VAL A 12 -10.82 0.03 -1.97
C VAL A 12 -11.48 1.40 -2.11
N TRP A 13 -11.31 2.03 -3.27
CA TRP A 13 -11.90 3.33 -3.62
C TRP A 13 -12.64 3.24 -4.95
N GLY A 14 -13.74 3.99 -5.07
CA GLY A 14 -14.69 3.84 -6.18
C GLY A 14 -15.58 2.60 -6.02
N HIS A 15 -16.53 2.46 -6.93
CA HIS A 15 -17.54 1.38 -6.91
C HIS A 15 -18.00 0.99 -8.32
N GLY A 16 -17.26 1.42 -9.34
CA GLY A 16 -17.54 1.08 -10.73
C GLY A 16 -17.19 -0.38 -11.08
N PRO A 17 -17.73 -0.87 -12.21
CA PRO A 17 -17.58 -2.25 -12.63
C PRO A 17 -16.17 -2.62 -13.08
N ARG A 18 -15.38 -1.66 -13.58
CA ARG A 18 -13.99 -1.92 -14.01
C ARG A 18 -13.06 -1.89 -12.81
N VAL A 19 -12.31 -2.94 -12.60
CA VAL A 19 -11.48 -3.10 -11.41
C VAL A 19 -10.01 -2.91 -11.76
N PHE A 20 -9.38 -1.92 -11.13
CA PHE A 20 -7.94 -1.69 -11.18
C PHE A 20 -7.30 -2.13 -9.87
N GLU A 21 -6.58 -3.25 -9.89
CA GLU A 21 -5.82 -3.68 -8.71
C GLU A 21 -4.35 -3.30 -8.87
N VAL A 22 -3.79 -2.72 -7.82
CA VAL A 22 -2.39 -2.29 -7.79
C VAL A 22 -1.69 -2.96 -6.61
N PHE A 23 -0.70 -3.79 -6.90
CA PHE A 23 0.15 -4.43 -5.90
C PHE A 23 1.35 -3.53 -5.63
N LEU A 24 1.43 -2.99 -4.42
CA LEU A 24 2.45 -2.02 -4.00
C LEU A 24 3.30 -2.57 -2.85
N GLU A 25 4.59 -2.29 -2.89
CA GLU A 25 5.47 -2.30 -1.73
C GLU A 25 5.65 -0.84 -1.26
N PRO A 26 5.29 -0.48 0.00
CA PRO A 26 5.16 0.92 0.42
C PRO A 26 6.46 1.75 0.33
N THR A 27 7.63 1.12 0.42
CA THR A 27 8.93 1.81 0.38
C THR A 27 9.59 1.77 -1.01
N CYS A 28 9.03 1.03 -1.95
CA CYS A 28 9.52 0.96 -3.33
C CYS A 28 9.27 2.30 -4.08
N PRO A 29 10.29 2.92 -4.68
CA PRO A 29 10.14 4.22 -5.37
C PRO A 29 9.14 4.19 -6.52
N PHE A 30 9.05 3.08 -7.22
CA PHE A 30 8.09 2.89 -8.31
C PHE A 30 6.66 2.73 -7.78
N SER A 31 6.50 2.06 -6.63
CA SER A 31 5.22 1.92 -5.95
C SER A 31 4.72 3.26 -5.40
N VAL A 32 5.61 4.05 -4.80
CA VAL A 32 5.29 5.41 -4.34
C VAL A 32 4.81 6.28 -5.50
N ARG A 33 5.49 6.21 -6.66
CA ARG A 33 5.08 6.93 -7.86
C ARG A 33 3.69 6.48 -8.35
N ALA A 34 3.41 5.18 -8.33
CA ALA A 34 2.10 4.65 -8.69
C ALA A 34 1.01 5.09 -7.72
N PHE A 35 1.27 4.98 -6.41
CA PHE A 35 0.34 5.42 -5.37
C PHE A 35 -0.07 6.88 -5.52
N GLY A 36 0.89 7.77 -5.79
CA GLY A 36 0.65 9.19 -5.98
C GLY A 36 -0.28 9.56 -7.15
N LYS A 37 -0.60 8.60 -8.03
CA LYS A 37 -1.49 8.80 -9.18
C LYS A 37 -2.91 8.27 -8.98
N LEU A 38 -3.16 7.47 -7.93
CA LEU A 38 -4.43 6.76 -7.78
C LEU A 38 -5.63 7.70 -7.60
N ASP A 39 -5.47 8.80 -6.88
CA ASP A 39 -6.55 9.79 -6.70
C ASP A 39 -6.88 10.50 -8.01
N ALA A 40 -5.86 10.89 -8.76
CA ALA A 40 -6.04 11.50 -10.06
C ALA A 40 -6.71 10.54 -11.05
N LEU A 41 -6.33 9.25 -11.00
CA LEU A 41 -6.96 8.21 -11.81
C LEU A 41 -8.44 8.05 -11.46
N LEU A 42 -8.77 7.99 -10.16
CA LEU A 42 -10.16 7.86 -9.73
C LEU A 42 -11.01 9.07 -10.14
N ALA A 43 -10.43 10.28 -10.05
CA ALA A 43 -11.10 11.51 -10.47
C ALA A 43 -11.31 11.57 -12.00
N GLU A 44 -10.28 11.16 -12.78
CA GLU A 44 -10.32 11.21 -14.24
C GLU A 44 -11.27 10.15 -14.83
N ALA A 45 -11.16 8.91 -14.35
CA ALA A 45 -11.97 7.81 -14.86
C ALA A 45 -13.40 7.83 -14.32
N GLY A 46 -13.62 8.38 -13.12
CA GLY A 46 -14.90 8.44 -12.42
C GLY A 46 -15.12 7.28 -11.43
N PRO A 47 -15.50 7.58 -10.16
CA PRO A 47 -15.69 6.57 -9.12
C PRO A 47 -16.84 5.59 -9.41
N ASP A 48 -17.81 5.99 -10.26
CA ASP A 48 -18.92 5.13 -10.68
C ASP A 48 -18.53 4.20 -11.84
N ARG A 49 -17.39 4.43 -12.48
CA ARG A 49 -16.91 3.66 -13.62
C ARG A 49 -15.83 2.69 -13.26
N ILE A 50 -14.99 3.03 -12.26
CA ILE A 50 -13.87 2.20 -11.82
C ILE A 50 -13.91 1.93 -10.32
N THR A 51 -13.29 0.82 -9.95
CA THR A 51 -12.95 0.47 -8.56
C THR A 51 -11.45 0.26 -8.48
N ILE A 52 -10.77 1.04 -7.65
CA ILE A 52 -9.35 0.87 -7.35
C ILE A 52 -9.20 -0.01 -6.13
N LYS A 53 -8.45 -1.12 -6.24
CA LYS A 53 -8.08 -2.00 -5.11
C LYS A 53 -6.58 -1.96 -4.91
N LEU A 54 -6.15 -1.55 -3.74
CA LEU A 54 -4.75 -1.54 -3.38
C LEU A 54 -4.40 -2.80 -2.59
N ARG A 55 -3.34 -3.48 -3.04
CA ARG A 55 -2.79 -4.68 -2.43
C ARG A 55 -1.37 -4.40 -1.97
N LEU A 56 -1.06 -4.78 -0.76
CA LEU A 56 0.27 -4.55 -0.20
C LEU A 56 1.17 -5.76 -0.40
N GLN A 57 2.43 -5.48 -0.70
CA GLN A 57 3.48 -6.49 -0.72
C GLN A 57 4.55 -6.14 0.31
N SER A 58 5.08 -7.16 0.95
CA SER A 58 6.32 -7.06 1.71
C SER A 58 7.41 -7.78 0.94
N GLN A 59 8.47 -7.07 0.58
CA GLN A 59 9.56 -7.59 -0.24
C GLN A 59 10.87 -7.65 0.55
N PRO A 60 11.64 -8.76 0.47
CA PRO A 60 12.78 -8.99 1.35
C PRO A 60 13.97 -8.04 1.12
N TRP A 61 14.06 -7.41 -0.03
CA TRP A 61 15.13 -6.44 -0.33
C TRP A 61 14.81 -5.01 0.13
N HIS A 62 13.64 -4.79 0.69
CA HIS A 62 13.28 -3.55 1.38
C HIS A 62 13.25 -3.81 2.88
N MET A 63 14.26 -3.35 3.60
CA MET A 63 14.52 -3.72 4.98
C MET A 63 13.33 -3.53 5.92
N TYR A 64 12.64 -2.41 5.81
CA TYR A 64 11.51 -2.08 6.69
C TYR A 64 10.13 -2.39 6.08
N SER A 65 10.12 -3.05 4.92
CA SER A 65 8.89 -3.39 4.20
C SER A 65 7.83 -4.04 5.10
N GLY A 66 8.22 -5.03 5.90
CA GLY A 66 7.30 -5.73 6.80
C GLY A 66 6.70 -4.82 7.87
N VAL A 67 7.51 -3.95 8.49
CA VAL A 67 7.05 -3.00 9.52
C VAL A 67 6.12 -1.97 8.91
N VAL A 68 6.51 -1.36 7.79
CA VAL A 68 5.71 -0.34 7.10
C VAL A 68 4.39 -0.92 6.61
N THR A 69 4.42 -2.08 5.95
CA THR A 69 3.20 -2.77 5.49
C THR A 69 2.25 -3.05 6.65
N ARG A 70 2.79 -3.53 7.81
CA ARG A 70 1.99 -3.75 9.01
C ARG A 70 1.41 -2.44 9.57
N CYS A 71 2.14 -1.31 9.53
CA CYS A 71 1.62 -0.01 9.92
C CYS A 71 0.44 0.43 9.05
N VAL A 72 0.50 0.23 7.73
CA VAL A 72 -0.62 0.53 6.82
C VAL A 72 -1.86 -0.29 7.17
N ILE A 73 -1.70 -1.60 7.42
CA ILE A 73 -2.82 -2.46 7.84
C ILE A 73 -3.31 -2.07 9.23
N ALA A 74 -2.43 -1.76 10.18
CA ALA A 74 -2.82 -1.27 11.50
C ALA A 74 -3.66 0.00 11.40
N ALA A 75 -3.26 0.95 10.57
CA ALA A 75 -4.01 2.18 10.34
C ALA A 75 -5.42 1.91 9.79
N SER A 76 -5.59 0.90 8.93
CA SER A 76 -6.90 0.53 8.40
C SER A 76 -7.87 -0.01 9.45
N THR A 77 -7.40 -0.37 10.65
CA THR A 77 -8.25 -0.78 11.78
C THR A 77 -8.73 0.38 12.64
N LEU A 78 -8.20 1.59 12.43
CA LEU A 78 -8.61 2.80 13.15
C LEU A 78 -9.98 3.29 12.66
N GLY A 79 -10.59 4.22 13.40
CA GLY A 79 -11.91 4.74 13.08
C GLY A 79 -12.06 5.38 11.69
N ALA A 80 -10.96 5.90 11.11
CA ALA A 80 -10.94 6.42 9.75
C ALA A 80 -10.68 5.33 8.67
N GLY A 81 -10.45 4.08 9.07
CA GLY A 81 -10.35 2.94 8.18
C GLY A 81 -9.29 3.10 7.08
N LYS A 82 -9.71 2.87 5.83
CA LYS A 82 -8.83 2.99 4.65
C LYS A 82 -8.22 4.37 4.47
N GLU A 83 -8.87 5.44 4.94
CA GLU A 83 -8.32 6.79 4.83
C GLU A 83 -7.13 6.98 5.80
N ALA A 84 -7.16 6.36 6.98
CA ALA A 84 -6.00 6.31 7.86
C ALA A 84 -4.84 5.52 7.22
N ALA A 85 -5.13 4.38 6.59
CA ALA A 85 -4.13 3.61 5.86
C ALA A 85 -3.52 4.42 4.70
N LYS A 86 -4.35 5.18 3.98
CA LYS A 86 -3.91 6.08 2.91
C LYS A 86 -3.02 7.21 3.44
N ALA A 87 -3.34 7.77 4.60
CA ALA A 87 -2.50 8.78 5.25
C ALA A 87 -1.12 8.22 5.63
N VAL A 88 -1.05 6.98 6.13
CA VAL A 88 0.23 6.30 6.37
C VAL A 88 1.02 6.11 5.08
N LEU A 89 0.38 5.64 4.01
CA LEU A 89 1.04 5.49 2.71
C LEU A 89 1.56 6.82 2.17
N ALA A 90 0.78 7.91 2.31
CA ALA A 90 1.18 9.24 1.89
C ALA A 90 2.37 9.77 2.72
N ALA A 91 2.36 9.54 4.03
CA ALA A 91 3.47 9.91 4.92
C ALA A 91 4.77 9.17 4.54
N VAL A 92 4.68 7.86 4.32
CA VAL A 92 5.83 7.05 3.87
C VAL A 92 6.30 7.50 2.49
N ALA A 93 5.38 7.78 1.56
CA ALA A 93 5.73 8.24 0.22
C ALA A 93 6.48 9.58 0.22
N ALA A 94 6.06 10.52 1.07
CA ALA A 94 6.69 11.84 1.20
C ALA A 94 8.09 11.78 1.82
N HIS A 95 8.37 10.77 2.64
CA HIS A 95 9.62 10.61 3.39
C HIS A 95 10.29 9.26 3.12
N ARG A 96 10.11 8.72 1.92
CA ARG A 96 10.50 7.35 1.56
C ARG A 96 11.92 6.97 1.98
N GLU A 97 12.87 7.86 1.76
CA GLU A 97 14.30 7.62 2.04
C GLU A 97 14.59 7.39 3.53
N GLU A 98 13.70 7.80 4.42
CA GLU A 98 13.81 7.53 5.84
C GLU A 98 13.32 6.13 6.23
N PHE A 99 12.76 5.38 5.29
CA PHE A 99 12.22 4.04 5.45
C PHE A 99 12.97 2.97 4.65
N GLU A 100 14.14 3.30 4.14
CA GLU A 100 14.99 2.36 3.42
C GLU A 100 16.46 2.57 3.76
N PHE A 101 17.30 1.66 3.27
CA PHE A 101 18.75 1.84 3.36
C PHE A 101 19.31 2.59 2.16
N ASP A 102 20.34 3.40 2.41
CA ASP A 102 21.29 3.75 1.36
C ASP A 102 22.17 2.51 1.08
N HIS A 103 22.49 2.23 -0.15
CA HIS A 103 23.44 1.21 -0.60
C HIS A 103 23.67 -0.01 0.34
N HIS A 104 23.13 -1.16 0.01
CA HIS A 104 23.47 -2.47 0.60
C HIS A 104 23.63 -2.50 2.13
N ALA A 105 22.59 -2.09 2.86
CA ALA A 105 22.57 -2.05 4.32
C ALA A 105 23.55 -1.00 4.95
N GLY A 106 23.86 0.05 4.24
CA GLY A 106 24.53 1.24 4.76
C GLY A 106 23.57 2.36 5.14
N GLY A 107 24.13 3.50 5.56
CA GLY A 107 23.41 4.73 5.79
C GLY A 107 22.75 4.87 7.18
N PRO A 108 22.06 6.01 7.43
CA PRO A 108 21.56 6.38 8.75
C PRO A 108 20.46 5.46 9.28
N ASN A 109 19.75 4.78 8.40
CA ASN A 109 18.64 3.91 8.79
C ASN A 109 19.07 2.49 9.21
N MET A 110 20.34 2.13 9.03
CA MET A 110 20.83 0.78 9.34
C MET A 110 20.60 0.34 10.79
N LYS A 111 20.60 1.30 11.71
CA LYS A 111 20.42 1.04 13.16
C LYS A 111 18.98 1.30 13.64
N ALA A 112 18.07 1.72 12.77
CA ALA A 112 16.70 1.98 13.16
C ALA A 112 16.00 0.68 13.59
N THR A 113 15.32 0.75 14.72
CA THR A 113 14.50 -0.36 15.21
C THR A 113 13.08 -0.29 14.61
N PRO A 114 12.29 -1.36 14.67
CA PRO A 114 10.86 -1.30 14.30
C PRO A 114 10.11 -0.18 15.03
N ASN A 115 10.42 0.07 16.31
CA ASN A 115 9.78 1.15 17.06
C ASN A 115 10.15 2.54 16.53
N ASP A 116 11.39 2.74 16.08
CA ASP A 116 11.80 4.00 15.45
C ASP A 116 11.03 4.23 14.15
N ILE A 117 10.83 3.19 13.36
CA ILE A 117 10.04 3.26 12.12
C ILE A 117 8.58 3.61 12.41
N ILE A 118 7.97 2.96 13.40
CA ILE A 118 6.58 3.26 13.83
C ILE A 118 6.48 4.71 14.29
N ALA A 119 7.42 5.18 15.14
CA ALA A 119 7.43 6.55 15.64
C ALA A 119 7.55 7.59 14.51
N ARG A 120 8.37 7.33 13.48
CA ARG A 120 8.47 8.20 12.29
C ARG A 120 7.14 8.27 11.54
N ILE A 121 6.51 7.12 11.29
CA ILE A 121 5.21 7.06 10.62
C ILE A 121 4.15 7.82 11.44
N GLU A 122 4.11 7.62 12.76
CA GLU A 122 3.19 8.37 13.65
C GLU A 122 3.44 9.88 13.59
N GLY A 123 4.71 10.29 13.58
CA GLY A 123 5.09 11.69 13.47
C GLY A 123 4.63 12.36 12.18
N TYR A 124 4.82 11.69 11.05
CA TYR A 124 4.45 12.22 9.73
C TYR A 124 2.97 12.11 9.40
N SER A 125 2.32 11.03 9.82
CA SER A 125 0.89 10.83 9.56
C SER A 125 -0.04 11.50 10.55
N GLY A 126 0.47 11.88 11.73
CA GLY A 126 -0.32 12.39 12.86
C GLY A 126 -1.18 11.32 13.56
N LEU A 127 -1.05 10.06 13.16
CA LEU A 127 -1.84 8.95 13.70
C LEU A 127 -1.12 8.29 14.89
N LYS A 128 -1.88 7.61 15.75
CA LYS A 128 -1.34 6.76 16.82
C LYS A 128 -1.52 5.30 16.43
N LEU A 129 -0.41 4.63 16.14
CA LEU A 129 -0.41 3.29 15.57
C LEU A 129 -0.02 2.20 16.57
N GLY A 130 0.67 2.54 17.66
CA GLY A 130 1.24 1.56 18.57
C GLY A 130 0.25 0.51 19.06
N ALA A 131 -0.95 0.91 19.51
CA ALA A 131 -1.99 -0.02 19.95
C ALA A 131 -2.54 -0.86 18.79
N ALA A 132 -2.79 -0.25 17.63
CA ALA A 132 -3.28 -0.94 16.44
C ALA A 132 -2.22 -1.90 15.87
N PHE A 133 -0.96 -1.50 15.89
CA PHE A 133 0.16 -2.35 15.46
C PHE A 133 0.31 -3.60 16.34
N ALA A 134 -0.02 -3.50 17.63
CA ALA A 134 0.05 -4.59 18.59
C ALA A 134 -1.18 -5.53 18.59
N ILE A 135 -2.18 -5.29 17.73
CA ILE A 135 -3.38 -6.14 17.63
C ILE A 135 -2.94 -7.59 17.36
N PRO A 136 -3.39 -8.55 18.18
CA PRO A 136 -3.16 -9.98 17.93
C PRO A 136 -3.69 -10.39 16.55
N ASP A 137 -2.96 -11.25 15.87
CA ASP A 137 -3.33 -11.78 14.54
C ASP A 137 -3.39 -10.76 13.39
N LEU A 138 -2.99 -9.49 13.60
CA LEU A 138 -2.96 -8.49 12.52
C LEU A 138 -2.11 -8.94 11.32
N ASP A 139 -1.07 -9.71 11.58
CA ASP A 139 -0.21 -10.29 10.54
C ASP A 139 -0.96 -11.25 9.59
N ARG A 140 -2.14 -11.74 9.95
CA ARG A 140 -3.01 -12.53 9.05
C ARG A 140 -3.44 -11.71 7.85
N GLU A 141 -3.77 -10.42 8.04
CA GLU A 141 -4.11 -9.50 6.94
C GLU A 141 -2.89 -9.22 6.06
N VAL A 142 -1.73 -8.96 6.66
CA VAL A 142 -0.47 -8.78 5.92
C VAL A 142 -0.16 -10.03 5.08
N LYS A 143 -0.25 -11.21 5.69
CA LYS A 143 -0.03 -12.49 5.01
C LYS A 143 -1.04 -12.73 3.89
N TRP A 144 -2.29 -12.31 4.07
CA TRP A 144 -3.31 -12.45 3.03
C TRP A 144 -2.96 -11.64 1.78
N HIS A 145 -2.57 -10.37 1.93
CA HIS A 145 -2.10 -9.54 0.83
C HIS A 145 -0.91 -10.16 0.09
N CYS A 146 0.11 -10.59 0.83
CA CYS A 146 1.31 -11.22 0.24
C CYS A 146 1.01 -12.56 -0.42
N LYS A 147 0.10 -13.37 0.18
CA LYS A 147 -0.33 -14.64 -0.39
C LYS A 147 -1.07 -14.43 -1.70
N LEU A 148 -1.97 -13.44 -1.76
CA LEU A 148 -2.71 -13.11 -2.98
C LEU A 148 -1.75 -12.75 -4.12
N ALA A 149 -0.73 -11.93 -3.85
CA ALA A 149 0.30 -11.62 -4.85
C ALA A 149 0.99 -12.89 -5.37
N ARG A 150 1.45 -13.76 -4.47
CA ARG A 150 2.15 -15.00 -4.84
C ARG A 150 1.26 -15.97 -5.63
N GLN A 151 -0.02 -16.10 -5.26
CA GLN A 151 -0.98 -16.95 -5.97
C GLN A 151 -1.26 -16.45 -7.39
N ASN A 152 -1.08 -15.17 -7.66
CA ASN A 152 -1.21 -14.56 -8.97
C ASN A 152 0.14 -14.42 -9.71
N GLY A 153 1.22 -15.06 -9.22
CA GLY A 153 2.54 -15.00 -9.85
C GLY A 153 3.21 -13.62 -9.77
N ILE A 154 2.76 -12.76 -8.85
CA ILE A 154 3.25 -11.39 -8.72
C ILE A 154 4.44 -11.36 -7.76
N HIS A 155 5.61 -10.98 -8.29
CA HIS A 155 6.87 -10.94 -7.57
C HIS A 155 7.53 -9.54 -7.57
N VAL A 156 7.01 -8.62 -8.37
CA VAL A 156 7.53 -7.25 -8.50
C VAL A 156 6.49 -6.23 -8.08
N SER A 157 6.93 -5.04 -7.69
CA SER A 157 6.07 -3.91 -7.33
C SER A 157 6.52 -2.62 -8.03
N PRO A 158 5.59 -1.81 -8.52
CA PRO A 158 4.17 -2.11 -8.60
C PRO A 158 3.85 -3.14 -9.71
N THR A 159 2.78 -3.92 -9.50
CA THR A 159 2.16 -4.71 -10.56
C THR A 159 0.69 -4.30 -10.67
N PHE A 160 0.21 -4.20 -11.90
CA PHE A 160 -1.13 -3.70 -12.21
C PHE A 160 -1.99 -4.80 -12.83
N LEU A 161 -3.25 -4.88 -12.38
CA LEU A 161 -4.24 -5.78 -12.95
C LEU A 161 -5.48 -4.98 -13.35
N ILE A 162 -6.09 -5.35 -14.47
CA ILE A 162 -7.43 -4.89 -14.85
C ILE A 162 -8.32 -6.11 -14.89
N ASP A 163 -9.41 -6.07 -14.13
CA ASP A 163 -10.41 -7.15 -14.02
C ASP A 163 -9.78 -8.53 -13.72
N GLY A 164 -8.75 -8.52 -12.86
CA GLY A 164 -8.03 -9.73 -12.43
C GLY A 164 -6.93 -10.21 -13.38
N LEU A 165 -6.71 -9.55 -14.51
CA LEU A 165 -5.65 -9.90 -15.47
C LEU A 165 -4.46 -8.95 -15.33
N VAL A 166 -3.27 -9.49 -15.19
CA VAL A 166 -2.01 -8.72 -15.14
C VAL A 166 -1.83 -7.95 -16.44
N ARG A 167 -1.47 -6.68 -16.32
CA ARG A 167 -1.26 -5.76 -17.45
C ARG A 167 0.21 -5.31 -17.46
N PRO A 168 1.08 -6.09 -18.10
CA PRO A 168 2.52 -5.83 -18.10
C PRO A 168 2.91 -4.56 -18.89
N GLU A 169 2.02 -4.07 -19.75
CA GLU A 169 2.18 -2.83 -20.48
C GLU A 169 1.97 -1.58 -19.64
N ILE A 170 1.38 -1.70 -18.46
CA ILE A 170 1.15 -0.56 -17.55
C ILE A 170 2.35 -0.40 -16.62
N SER A 171 2.87 0.82 -16.53
CA SER A 171 4.00 1.14 -15.67
C SER A 171 3.72 2.33 -14.75
N SER A 172 4.48 2.44 -13.65
CA SER A 172 4.40 3.62 -12.76
C SER A 172 4.88 4.91 -13.43
N GLY A 173 5.57 4.81 -14.58
CA GLY A 173 6.03 5.94 -15.37
C GLY A 173 4.96 6.57 -16.26
N ASP A 174 3.93 5.81 -16.62
CA ASP A 174 2.90 6.25 -17.57
C ASP A 174 2.07 7.42 -17.02
N LYS A 175 1.40 8.15 -17.90
CA LYS A 175 0.46 9.20 -17.49
C LYS A 175 -0.82 8.60 -16.94
N VAL A 176 -1.53 9.36 -16.12
CA VAL A 176 -2.85 8.95 -15.59
C VAL A 176 -3.85 8.70 -16.72
N SER A 177 -3.82 9.55 -17.77
CA SER A 177 -4.66 9.38 -18.96
C SER A 177 -4.43 8.05 -19.69
N ASP A 178 -3.19 7.56 -19.70
CA ASP A 178 -2.87 6.28 -20.35
C ASP A 178 -3.45 5.12 -19.51
N TRP A 179 -3.36 5.20 -18.17
CA TRP A 179 -4.00 4.24 -17.27
C TRP A 179 -5.53 4.26 -17.43
N ALA A 180 -6.13 5.45 -17.50
CA ALA A 180 -7.57 5.59 -17.71
C ALA A 180 -8.00 5.01 -19.06
N ALA A 181 -7.22 5.23 -20.12
CA ALA A 181 -7.48 4.66 -21.44
C ALA A 181 -7.46 3.12 -21.41
N HIS A 182 -6.44 2.49 -20.77
CA HIS A 182 -6.37 1.04 -20.61
C HIS A 182 -7.56 0.48 -19.81
N LEU A 183 -7.98 1.18 -18.74
CA LEU A 183 -9.10 0.77 -17.91
C LEU A 183 -10.44 0.85 -18.63
N LEU A 184 -10.63 1.86 -19.46
CA LEU A 184 -11.91 2.17 -20.09
C LEU A 184 -12.02 1.65 -21.53
N ALA A 185 -10.94 1.10 -22.07
CA ALA A 185 -11.01 0.35 -23.31
C ALA A 185 -11.94 -0.87 -23.12
N ALA A 186 -12.94 -0.98 -23.98
CA ALA A 186 -13.95 -2.03 -23.93
C ALA A 186 -13.37 -3.43 -24.14
#